data_b1d4fd38ca38fe6ac1232ad34c20c7b1
#
_entry.id   b1d4fd38ca38fe6ac1232ad34c20c7b1
#
_cell.length_a   1.000
_cell.length_b   1.000
_cell.length_c   1.000
_cell.angle_alpha   90.00
_cell.angle_beta   90.00
_cell.angle_gamma   90.00
#
_symmetry.space_group_name_H-M   'P 1'
#
loop_
_entity.id
_entity.type
_entity.pdbx_description
1 polymer ?
#
loop_
_entity_poly.entity_id
_entity_poly.type
_entity_poly.pdbx_seq_one_letter_code
_entity_poly.pdbx_strand_id
1 'polypeptide(L)'
;MHLSTGYCIFCPLVLYYVVTLLYFAKRKEEFAMAKPIVLCADSTCDLSPELIEKYQVKIIPLHVNLGENTYSDGVDIHPDDIYAHYREHKELPKTAAINMDEFLAFVTPYLEAGNDVICITIGSALSTTYNSCRLAAMEVEGLYPIDSNNLSTGFGHVVMAAGDRIAAGMPAEQIAAEVQEITQKVEASFIVDNLEFLHKGGRCSAVAMLGANVLKLKPCIEVSNEGGKMGVSKKYRGTLDRVLEEYVADRLAGREDIVQDRIFITHSGISEERIAIVKAAIEKHMHFDEIYITRAGCTISSHCGPNTLGILFVRR
;
A
#
# COMPACT_ATOMS: atom_id res chain seq x y z
N MET A 1 39.47 9.73 71.66
CA MET A 1 38.70 10.44 70.64
C MET A 1 38.56 9.48 69.44
N HIS A 2 37.46 8.75 69.36
CA HIS A 2 37.16 7.86 68.21
C HIS A 2 36.03 8.51 67.41
N LEU A 3 36.37 8.96 66.22
CA LEU A 3 35.39 9.42 65.25
C LEU A 3 34.80 8.18 64.50
N SER A 4 33.55 7.86 64.75
CA SER A 4 32.81 6.83 64.06
C SER A 4 32.27 7.42 62.74
N THR A 5 32.80 6.97 61.63
CA THR A 5 32.27 7.24 60.29
C THR A 5 31.02 6.37 60.06
N GLY A 6 29.85 7.00 60.14
CA GLY A 6 28.58 6.34 59.77
C GLY A 6 28.46 6.21 58.25
N TYR A 7 28.60 5.00 57.73
CA TYR A 7 28.21 4.68 56.35
C TYR A 7 26.67 4.56 56.27
N CYS A 8 26.08 5.50 55.56
CA CYS A 8 24.66 5.42 55.22
C CYS A 8 24.50 4.33 54.14
N ILE A 9 24.08 3.13 54.55
CA ILE A 9 23.79 2.03 53.64
C ILE A 9 22.45 2.35 52.96
N PHE A 10 22.49 2.84 51.72
CA PHE A 10 21.30 2.95 50.89
C PHE A 10 20.73 1.55 50.70
N CYS A 11 19.54 1.32 51.22
CA CYS A 11 18.84 0.04 51.10
C CYS A 11 18.60 -0.26 49.63
N PRO A 12 19.07 -1.42 49.09
CA PRO A 12 18.89 -1.77 47.66
C PRO A 12 17.45 -1.81 47.23
N LEU A 13 16.52 -2.07 48.15
CA LEU A 13 15.06 -2.01 47.92
C LEU A 13 14.56 -0.59 47.60
N VAL A 14 15.08 0.43 48.24
CA VAL A 14 14.71 1.82 48.00
C VAL A 14 15.21 2.26 46.62
N LEU A 15 16.41 1.86 46.22
CA LEU A 15 16.96 2.15 44.90
C LEU A 15 16.15 1.46 43.80
N TYR A 16 15.80 0.19 44.00
CA TYR A 16 14.95 -0.57 43.07
C TYR A 16 13.55 0.10 42.90
N TYR A 17 12.95 0.53 44.01
CA TYR A 17 11.62 1.19 43.97
C TYR A 17 11.70 2.55 43.28
N VAL A 18 12.75 3.35 43.53
CA VAL A 18 12.95 4.64 42.86
C VAL A 18 13.19 4.46 41.36
N VAL A 19 14.03 3.52 40.95
CA VAL A 19 14.30 3.22 39.55
C VAL A 19 13.01 2.75 38.84
N THR A 20 12.24 1.88 39.51
CA THR A 20 10.96 1.39 38.97
C THR A 20 9.92 2.52 38.84
N LEU A 21 9.82 3.40 39.85
CA LEU A 21 8.94 4.57 39.77
C LEU A 21 9.36 5.55 38.68
N LEU A 22 10.66 5.82 38.55
CA LEU A 22 11.20 6.69 37.49
C LEU A 22 10.98 6.08 36.09
N TYR A 23 11.11 4.77 35.96
CA TYR A 23 10.81 4.05 34.71
C TYR A 23 9.32 4.15 34.36
N PHE A 24 8.42 3.93 35.33
CA PHE A 24 6.98 4.10 35.10
C PHE A 24 6.56 5.55 34.90
N ALA A 25 7.19 6.51 35.60
CA ALA A 25 6.94 7.93 35.38
C ALA A 25 7.37 8.37 33.99
N LYS A 26 8.58 7.99 33.56
CA LYS A 26 9.10 8.27 32.21
C LYS A 26 8.20 7.64 31.14
N ARG A 27 7.76 6.40 31.33
CA ARG A 27 6.86 5.70 30.42
C ARG A 27 5.47 6.35 30.39
N LYS A 28 5.01 6.91 31.52
CA LYS A 28 3.74 7.63 31.61
C LYS A 28 3.83 9.02 30.94
N GLU A 29 4.97 9.69 31.01
CA GLU A 29 5.25 10.94 30.27
C GLU A 29 5.38 10.68 28.77
N GLU A 30 6.04 9.60 28.34
CA GLU A 30 6.10 9.17 26.93
C GLU A 30 4.71 8.81 26.41
N PHE A 31 3.83 8.19 27.21
CA PHE A 31 2.44 7.85 26.84
C PHE A 31 1.50 9.07 26.88
N ALA A 32 1.79 10.08 27.73
CA ALA A 32 0.96 11.29 27.86
C ALA A 32 1.22 12.34 26.77
N MET A 33 2.22 12.13 25.91
CA MET A 33 2.68 13.09 24.90
C MET A 33 2.57 12.58 23.45
N ALA A 34 2.01 11.39 23.22
CA ALA A 34 1.77 10.94 21.84
C ALA A 34 0.71 11.84 21.20
N LYS A 35 1.11 12.62 20.20
CA LYS A 35 0.16 13.41 19.41
C LYS A 35 -0.83 12.48 18.72
N PRO A 36 -2.09 12.92 18.52
CA PRO A 36 -3.00 12.20 17.64
C PRO A 36 -2.37 12.01 16.25
N ILE A 37 -2.65 10.89 15.61
CA ILE A 37 -2.05 10.57 14.31
C ILE A 37 -3.14 10.57 13.24
N VAL A 38 -2.89 11.26 12.14
CA VAL A 38 -3.70 11.19 10.92
C VAL A 38 -3.00 10.27 9.93
N LEU A 39 -3.71 9.24 9.50
CA LEU A 39 -3.24 8.31 8.47
C LEU A 39 -3.65 8.80 7.09
N CYS A 40 -2.67 9.07 6.24
CA CYS A 40 -2.88 9.50 4.86
C CYS A 40 -2.34 8.45 3.89
N ALA A 41 -3.01 8.30 2.76
CA ALA A 41 -2.56 7.47 1.64
C ALA A 41 -2.89 8.18 0.32
N ASP A 42 -2.10 7.95 -0.72
CA ASP A 42 -2.53 8.37 -2.04
C ASP A 42 -3.61 7.41 -2.62
N SER A 43 -4.32 7.86 -3.65
CA SER A 43 -5.48 7.14 -4.21
C SER A 43 -5.16 5.73 -4.73
N THR A 44 -3.89 5.44 -5.00
CA THR A 44 -3.48 4.15 -5.56
C THR A 44 -3.41 3.01 -4.53
N CYS A 45 -3.81 3.24 -3.27
CA CYS A 45 -3.94 2.15 -2.29
C CYS A 45 -5.10 1.20 -2.59
N ASP A 46 -6.05 1.62 -3.42
CA ASP A 46 -7.22 0.85 -3.90
C ASP A 46 -8.04 0.16 -2.79
N LEU A 47 -7.98 0.70 -1.57
CA LEU A 47 -8.81 0.23 -0.47
C LEU A 47 -10.28 0.55 -0.73
N SER A 48 -11.17 -0.36 -0.35
CA SER A 48 -12.61 -0.11 -0.45
C SER A 48 -13.05 1.03 0.47
N PRO A 49 -14.19 1.69 0.16
CA PRO A 49 -14.73 2.76 1.02
C PRO A 49 -14.89 2.32 2.47
N GLU A 50 -15.29 1.07 2.73
CA GLU A 50 -15.47 0.51 4.07
C GLU A 50 -14.13 0.40 4.82
N LEU A 51 -13.05 0.05 4.12
CA LEU A 51 -11.71 -0.02 4.70
C LEU A 51 -11.14 1.38 4.93
N ILE A 52 -11.37 2.32 4.01
CA ILE A 52 -10.99 3.73 4.19
C ILE A 52 -11.68 4.32 5.42
N GLU A 53 -12.98 4.07 5.59
CA GLU A 53 -13.75 4.51 6.75
C GLU A 53 -13.27 3.81 8.04
N LYS A 54 -13.10 2.49 8.03
CA LYS A 54 -12.64 1.69 9.17
C LYS A 54 -11.31 2.20 9.73
N TYR A 55 -10.36 2.51 8.86
CA TYR A 55 -9.02 2.99 9.24
C TYR A 55 -8.90 4.51 9.24
N GLN A 56 -9.99 5.23 8.95
CA GLN A 56 -10.04 6.70 8.86
C GLN A 56 -8.97 7.31 7.96
N VAL A 57 -8.67 6.63 6.86
CA VAL A 57 -7.62 7.04 5.92
C VAL A 57 -8.03 8.33 5.20
N LYS A 58 -7.14 9.31 5.17
CA LYS A 58 -7.29 10.51 4.35
C LYS A 58 -6.63 10.28 3.01
N ILE A 59 -7.43 10.24 1.96
CA ILE A 59 -6.93 9.98 0.59
C ILE A 59 -6.56 11.29 -0.09
N ILE A 60 -5.32 11.35 -0.61
CA ILE A 60 -4.89 12.39 -1.53
C ILE A 60 -4.88 11.81 -2.96
N PRO A 61 -5.69 12.36 -3.88
CA PRO A 61 -5.84 11.81 -5.22
C PRO A 61 -4.63 12.11 -6.11
N LEU A 62 -4.20 11.13 -6.92
CA LEU A 62 -3.35 11.36 -8.07
C LEU A 62 -4.16 12.00 -9.21
N HIS A 63 -3.45 12.51 -10.21
CA HIS A 63 -4.08 13.12 -11.38
C HIS A 63 -4.18 12.13 -12.54
N VAL A 64 -5.30 12.20 -13.25
CA VAL A 64 -5.58 11.45 -14.48
C VAL A 64 -5.86 12.43 -15.60
N ASN A 65 -5.03 12.44 -16.63
CA ASN A 65 -5.22 13.26 -17.82
C ASN A 65 -5.91 12.43 -18.89
N LEU A 66 -7.03 12.95 -19.39
CA LEU A 66 -7.86 12.31 -20.39
C LEU A 66 -8.21 13.34 -21.47
N GLY A 67 -7.61 13.21 -22.64
CA GLY A 67 -7.63 14.27 -23.63
C GLY A 67 -6.95 15.54 -23.09
N GLU A 68 -7.66 16.66 -23.15
CA GLU A 68 -7.20 17.97 -22.67
C GLU A 68 -7.55 18.23 -21.18
N ASN A 69 -8.28 17.34 -20.54
CA ASN A 69 -8.76 17.51 -19.18
C ASN A 69 -7.90 16.76 -18.15
N THR A 70 -7.76 17.35 -16.98
CA THR A 70 -7.12 16.73 -15.80
C THR A 70 -8.17 16.49 -14.74
N TYR A 71 -8.17 15.28 -14.21
CA TYR A 71 -9.11 14.79 -13.19
C TYR A 71 -8.37 14.28 -11.96
N SER A 72 -9.06 14.23 -10.85
CA SER A 72 -8.60 13.68 -9.57
C SER A 72 -9.10 12.24 -9.42
N ASP A 73 -8.19 11.28 -9.29
CA ASP A 73 -8.45 9.84 -9.22
C ASP A 73 -9.45 9.49 -8.10
N GLY A 74 -10.59 8.90 -8.48
CA GLY A 74 -11.65 8.49 -7.57
C GLY A 74 -12.52 9.63 -7.01
N VAL A 75 -12.31 10.89 -7.45
CA VAL A 75 -13.10 12.06 -7.03
C VAL A 75 -14.04 12.50 -8.13
N ASP A 76 -13.52 12.83 -9.31
CA ASP A 76 -14.27 13.35 -10.45
C ASP A 76 -14.11 12.50 -11.72
N ILE A 77 -13.43 11.37 -11.62
CA ILE A 77 -13.31 10.33 -12.65
C ILE A 77 -13.29 8.95 -12.03
N HIS A 78 -13.87 7.97 -12.74
CA HIS A 78 -13.93 6.57 -12.34
C HIS A 78 -13.33 5.64 -13.42
N PRO A 79 -12.90 4.42 -13.09
CA PRO A 79 -12.26 3.50 -14.05
C PRO A 79 -13.10 3.20 -15.30
N ASP A 80 -14.42 3.21 -15.18
CA ASP A 80 -15.31 2.96 -16.32
C ASP A 80 -15.30 4.10 -17.34
N ASP A 81 -15.08 5.35 -16.89
CA ASP A 81 -14.96 6.52 -17.76
C ASP A 81 -13.69 6.42 -18.61
N ILE A 82 -12.58 5.96 -18.02
CA ILE A 82 -11.31 5.69 -18.71
C ILE A 82 -11.52 4.65 -19.83
N TYR A 83 -12.19 3.55 -19.52
CA TYR A 83 -12.42 2.51 -20.49
C TYR A 83 -13.44 2.90 -21.56
N ALA A 84 -14.44 3.73 -21.23
CA ALA A 84 -15.38 4.30 -22.19
C ALA A 84 -14.64 5.22 -23.18
N HIS A 85 -13.84 6.15 -22.68
CA HIS A 85 -13.01 7.04 -23.50
C HIS A 85 -12.07 6.26 -24.43
N TYR A 86 -11.38 5.25 -23.90
CA TYR A 86 -10.49 4.41 -24.72
C TYR A 86 -11.26 3.65 -25.82
N ARG A 87 -12.46 3.15 -25.53
CA ARG A 87 -13.28 2.47 -26.57
C ARG A 87 -13.65 3.41 -27.70
N GLU A 88 -13.99 4.66 -27.38
CA GLU A 88 -14.46 5.67 -28.34
C GLU A 88 -13.30 6.31 -29.10
N HIS A 89 -12.26 6.78 -28.42
CA HIS A 89 -11.20 7.61 -29.00
C HIS A 89 -9.90 6.86 -29.27
N LYS A 90 -9.72 5.63 -28.76
CA LYS A 90 -8.45 4.88 -28.81
C LYS A 90 -7.27 5.61 -28.15
N GLU A 91 -7.57 6.59 -27.32
CA GLU A 91 -6.60 7.35 -26.55
C GLU A 91 -6.47 6.76 -25.17
N LEU A 92 -5.24 6.49 -24.74
CA LEU A 92 -4.94 6.01 -23.40
C LEU A 92 -4.79 7.19 -22.43
N PRO A 93 -5.30 7.05 -21.19
CA PRO A 93 -5.10 8.05 -20.16
C PRO A 93 -3.61 8.18 -19.80
N LYS A 94 -3.23 9.33 -19.29
CA LYS A 94 -1.93 9.57 -18.66
C LYS A 94 -2.15 9.91 -17.20
N THR A 95 -1.24 9.47 -16.33
CA THR A 95 -1.31 9.78 -14.91
C THR A 95 -0.19 10.72 -14.51
N ALA A 96 -0.45 11.59 -13.53
CA ALA A 96 0.54 12.47 -12.96
C ALA A 96 0.61 12.32 -11.44
N ALA A 97 1.83 12.47 -10.91
CA ALA A 97 2.12 12.38 -9.49
C ALA A 97 1.62 13.64 -8.76
N ILE A 98 1.34 13.48 -7.48
CA ILE A 98 1.14 14.58 -6.53
C ILE A 98 2.48 15.31 -6.36
N ASN A 99 2.49 16.63 -6.43
CA ASN A 99 3.69 17.43 -6.21
C ASN A 99 3.85 17.83 -4.73
N MET A 100 4.99 18.46 -4.40
CA MET A 100 5.32 18.84 -3.03
C MET A 100 4.33 19.86 -2.44
N ASP A 101 3.93 20.86 -3.23
CA ASP A 101 3.04 21.91 -2.76
C ASP A 101 1.62 21.37 -2.47
N GLU A 102 1.16 20.40 -3.27
CA GLU A 102 -0.10 19.69 -3.04
C GLU A 102 -0.03 18.88 -1.74
N PHE A 103 1.09 18.20 -1.45
CA PHE A 103 1.27 17.53 -0.17
C PHE A 103 1.25 18.51 0.99
N LEU A 104 2.00 19.62 0.91
CA LEU A 104 2.00 20.65 1.96
C LEU A 104 0.59 21.21 2.19
N ALA A 105 -0.12 21.58 1.12
CA ALA A 105 -1.49 22.05 1.23
C ALA A 105 -2.44 21.03 1.90
N PHE A 106 -2.24 19.73 1.62
CA PHE A 106 -3.06 18.66 2.17
C PHE A 106 -2.77 18.36 3.64
N VAL A 107 -1.49 18.35 4.06
CA VAL A 107 -1.11 17.93 5.41
C VAL A 107 -1.09 19.07 6.42
N THR A 108 -0.85 20.31 6.00
CA THR A 108 -0.71 21.48 6.89
C THR A 108 -1.90 21.65 7.87
N PRO A 109 -3.17 21.53 7.44
CA PRO A 109 -4.29 21.68 8.37
C PRO A 109 -4.27 20.65 9.52
N TYR A 110 -3.78 19.43 9.27
CA TYR A 110 -3.69 18.39 10.30
C TYR A 110 -2.51 18.66 11.25
N LEU A 111 -1.36 19.08 10.72
CA LEU A 111 -0.19 19.43 11.53
C LEU A 111 -0.46 20.66 12.42
N GLU A 112 -1.11 21.69 11.89
CA GLU A 112 -1.52 22.88 12.65
C GLU A 112 -2.55 22.56 13.74
N ALA A 113 -3.38 21.54 13.53
CA ALA A 113 -4.28 21.00 14.55
C ALA A 113 -3.58 20.19 15.65
N GLY A 114 -2.24 20.05 15.58
CA GLY A 114 -1.40 19.36 16.58
C GLY A 114 -1.29 17.85 16.38
N ASN A 115 -1.66 17.34 15.19
CA ASN A 115 -1.49 15.93 14.88
C ASN A 115 -0.09 15.65 14.30
N ASP A 116 0.36 14.41 14.43
CA ASP A 116 1.34 13.84 13.51
C ASP A 116 0.64 13.25 12.29
N VAL A 117 1.29 13.22 11.13
CA VAL A 117 0.73 12.70 9.88
C VAL A 117 1.63 11.58 9.36
N ILE A 118 1.11 10.37 9.26
CA ILE A 118 1.76 9.27 8.54
C ILE A 118 1.19 9.27 7.12
N CYS A 119 2.04 9.51 6.14
CA CYS A 119 1.65 9.55 4.74
C CYS A 119 2.33 8.43 3.95
N ILE A 120 1.55 7.46 3.49
CA ILE A 120 2.04 6.32 2.73
C ILE A 120 1.70 6.54 1.25
N THR A 121 2.64 6.24 0.37
CA THR A 121 2.49 6.50 -1.07
C THR A 121 2.81 5.28 -1.91
N ILE A 122 2.38 5.31 -3.17
CA ILE A 122 2.77 4.33 -4.19
C ILE A 122 4.30 4.20 -4.27
N GLY A 123 4.78 3.02 -4.63
CA GLY A 123 6.20 2.69 -4.75
C GLY A 123 7.00 3.67 -5.59
N SER A 124 8.15 4.08 -5.08
CA SER A 124 9.02 5.13 -5.66
C SER A 124 9.57 4.82 -7.05
N ALA A 125 9.62 3.56 -7.46
CA ALA A 125 10.00 3.19 -8.82
C ALA A 125 8.85 3.34 -9.84
N LEU A 126 7.61 3.56 -9.37
CA LEU A 126 6.41 3.68 -10.20
C LEU A 126 5.99 5.14 -10.42
N SER A 127 6.24 5.99 -9.43
CA SER A 127 5.84 7.40 -9.41
C SER A 127 6.82 8.25 -8.60
N THR A 128 6.88 9.54 -8.91
CA THR A 128 7.61 10.53 -8.11
C THR A 128 6.86 10.97 -6.86
N THR A 129 5.64 10.47 -6.62
CA THR A 129 4.76 10.83 -5.50
C THR A 129 5.46 10.68 -4.15
N TYR A 130 6.16 9.55 -3.91
CA TYR A 130 6.94 9.36 -2.69
C TYR A 130 8.00 10.45 -2.50
N ASN A 131 8.76 10.78 -3.55
CA ASN A 131 9.79 11.81 -3.44
C ASN A 131 9.20 13.18 -3.14
N SER A 132 8.05 13.52 -3.71
CA SER A 132 7.33 14.77 -3.42
C SER A 132 6.88 14.82 -1.96
N CYS A 133 6.33 13.73 -1.41
CA CYS A 133 5.96 13.62 0.00
C CYS A 133 7.18 13.76 0.93
N ARG A 134 8.29 13.11 0.57
CA ARG A 134 9.55 13.20 1.31
C ARG A 134 10.12 14.62 1.32
N LEU A 135 10.03 15.35 0.20
CA LEU A 135 10.44 16.74 0.14
C LEU A 135 9.53 17.63 1.00
N ALA A 136 8.22 17.41 0.96
CA ALA A 136 7.28 18.12 1.85
C ALA A 136 7.63 17.89 3.34
N ALA A 137 8.02 16.67 3.71
CA ALA A 137 8.43 16.35 5.09
C ALA A 137 9.74 17.03 5.54
N MET A 138 10.52 17.59 4.62
CA MET A 138 11.69 18.40 4.97
C MET A 138 11.32 19.85 5.32
N GLU A 139 10.13 20.31 4.92
CA GLU A 139 9.63 21.67 5.16
C GLU A 139 8.74 21.78 6.41
N VAL A 140 8.25 20.65 6.94
CA VAL A 140 7.31 20.63 8.08
C VAL A 140 7.68 19.52 9.06
N GLU A 141 7.47 19.77 10.34
CA GLU A 141 7.65 18.76 11.40
C GLU A 141 6.36 17.93 11.58
N GLY A 142 6.50 16.66 11.95
CA GLY A 142 5.38 15.76 12.23
C GLY A 142 4.80 15.04 11.00
N LEU A 143 5.39 15.20 9.82
CA LEU A 143 5.06 14.43 8.62
C LEU A 143 6.03 13.26 8.45
N TYR A 144 5.50 12.03 8.42
CA TYR A 144 6.24 10.77 8.29
C TYR A 144 5.91 10.12 6.93
N PRO A 145 6.75 10.34 5.90
CA PRO A 145 6.56 9.75 4.58
C PRO A 145 7.03 8.30 4.56
N ILE A 146 6.21 7.40 4.00
CA ILE A 146 6.53 5.98 3.85
C ILE A 146 6.40 5.60 2.37
N ASP A 147 7.45 5.02 1.80
CA ASP A 147 7.40 4.34 0.51
C ASP A 147 6.77 2.95 0.71
N SER A 148 5.59 2.71 0.13
CA SER A 148 4.97 1.40 0.24
C SER A 148 5.76 0.28 -0.44
N ASN A 149 6.71 0.64 -1.31
CA ASN A 149 7.41 -0.29 -2.21
C ASN A 149 6.44 -1.17 -3.02
N ASN A 150 5.22 -0.71 -3.21
CA ASN A 150 4.16 -1.50 -3.81
C ASN A 150 3.14 -0.60 -4.54
N LEU A 151 2.07 -1.20 -5.04
CA LEU A 151 0.95 -0.55 -5.70
C LEU A 151 -0.36 -1.21 -5.28
N SER A 152 -1.48 -0.54 -5.58
CA SER A 152 -2.82 -1.09 -5.38
C SER A 152 -3.00 -1.63 -3.95
N THR A 153 -3.72 -2.70 -3.73
CA THR A 153 -3.93 -3.25 -2.38
C THR A 153 -2.70 -3.92 -1.75
N GLY A 154 -1.60 -4.10 -2.49
CA GLY A 154 -0.29 -4.36 -1.86
C GLY A 154 0.15 -3.15 -1.03
N PHE A 155 0.01 -1.96 -1.58
CA PHE A 155 0.13 -0.72 -0.82
C PHE A 155 -0.99 -0.63 0.25
N GLY A 156 -2.22 -1.03 -0.06
CA GLY A 156 -3.33 -1.10 0.91
C GLY A 156 -3.01 -1.93 2.15
N HIS A 157 -2.29 -3.05 2.03
CA HIS A 157 -1.80 -3.83 3.20
C HIS A 157 -0.91 -3.00 4.12
N VAL A 158 -0.04 -2.16 3.55
CA VAL A 158 0.86 -1.27 4.31
C VAL A 158 0.04 -0.20 5.06
N VAL A 159 -0.98 0.37 4.40
CA VAL A 159 -1.91 1.34 5.02
C VAL A 159 -2.65 0.71 6.20
N MET A 160 -3.22 -0.49 6.01
CA MET A 160 -3.93 -1.19 7.07
C MET A 160 -3.00 -1.54 8.25
N ALA A 161 -1.76 -1.95 7.98
CA ALA A 161 -0.78 -2.23 9.01
C ALA A 161 -0.41 -0.98 9.84
N ALA A 162 -0.37 0.21 9.22
CA ALA A 162 -0.21 1.46 9.94
C ALA A 162 -1.44 1.78 10.80
N GLY A 163 -2.64 1.61 10.25
CA GLY A 163 -3.90 1.81 10.97
C GLY A 163 -4.05 0.89 12.19
N ASP A 164 -3.67 -0.38 12.07
CA ASP A 164 -3.69 -1.34 13.19
C ASP A 164 -2.77 -0.86 14.34
N ARG A 165 -1.61 -0.25 14.03
CA ARG A 165 -0.66 0.30 15.01
C ARG A 165 -1.12 1.60 15.63
N ILE A 166 -1.78 2.46 14.86
CA ILE A 166 -2.43 3.67 15.38
C ILE A 166 -3.50 3.27 16.39
N ALA A 167 -4.32 2.27 16.08
CA ALA A 167 -5.33 1.75 16.99
C ALA A 167 -4.72 1.13 18.26
N ALA A 168 -3.50 0.58 18.18
CA ALA A 168 -2.74 0.10 19.33
C ALA A 168 -2.08 1.23 20.16
N GLY A 169 -2.21 2.50 19.77
CA GLY A 169 -1.68 3.66 20.48
C GLY A 169 -0.18 3.85 20.35
N MET A 170 0.43 3.33 19.29
CA MET A 170 1.87 3.48 19.06
C MET A 170 2.20 4.90 18.57
N PRO A 171 3.37 5.47 18.92
CA PRO A 171 3.82 6.77 18.42
C PRO A 171 4.16 6.71 16.92
N ALA A 172 3.98 7.84 16.21
CA ALA A 172 4.13 7.94 14.75
C ALA A 172 5.49 7.49 14.24
N GLU A 173 6.59 7.89 14.92
CA GLU A 173 7.95 7.50 14.54
C GLU A 173 8.15 5.97 14.59
N GLN A 174 7.65 5.33 15.64
CA GLN A 174 7.74 3.88 15.79
C GLN A 174 6.90 3.17 14.72
N ILE A 175 5.68 3.67 14.46
CA ILE A 175 4.82 3.13 13.39
C ILE A 175 5.53 3.23 12.04
N ALA A 176 6.11 4.39 11.72
CA ALA A 176 6.81 4.58 10.46
C ALA A 176 7.97 3.58 10.29
N ALA A 177 8.76 3.35 11.34
CA ALA A 177 9.85 2.38 11.32
C ALA A 177 9.37 0.94 11.11
N GLU A 178 8.36 0.48 11.89
CA GLU A 178 7.85 -0.88 11.79
C GLU A 178 7.12 -1.14 10.47
N VAL A 179 6.35 -0.15 9.99
CA VAL A 179 5.62 -0.27 8.72
C VAL A 179 6.60 -0.32 7.53
N GLN A 180 7.72 0.40 7.61
CA GLN A 180 8.77 0.31 6.59
C GLN A 180 9.35 -1.11 6.48
N GLU A 181 9.43 -1.88 7.57
CA GLU A 181 9.83 -3.30 7.52
C GLU A 181 8.76 -4.18 6.86
N ILE A 182 7.46 -3.87 7.09
CA ILE A 182 6.35 -4.61 6.49
C ILE A 182 6.35 -4.45 4.97
N THR A 183 6.75 -3.29 4.44
CA THR A 183 6.81 -3.09 2.98
C THR A 183 7.68 -4.13 2.27
N GLN A 184 8.67 -4.71 2.97
CA GLN A 184 9.56 -5.74 2.43
C GLN A 184 8.92 -7.15 2.42
N LYS A 185 7.75 -7.30 3.01
CA LYS A 185 7.05 -8.59 3.16
C LYS A 185 5.78 -8.67 2.32
N VAL A 186 5.33 -7.58 1.72
CA VAL A 186 4.15 -7.57 0.87
C VAL A 186 4.46 -8.25 -0.46
N GLU A 187 3.66 -9.22 -0.84
CA GLU A 187 3.68 -9.81 -2.17
C GLU A 187 2.47 -9.34 -2.97
N ALA A 188 2.76 -8.76 -4.12
CA ALA A 188 1.77 -8.36 -5.09
C ALA A 188 2.10 -8.95 -6.46
N SER A 189 1.12 -9.55 -7.07
CA SER A 189 1.22 -10.04 -8.45
C SER A 189 -0.14 -10.01 -9.12
N PHE A 190 -0.16 -9.96 -10.44
CA PHE A 190 -1.41 -9.90 -11.20
C PHE A 190 -1.25 -10.46 -12.62
N ILE A 191 -2.36 -10.98 -13.15
CA ILE A 191 -2.49 -11.44 -14.53
C ILE A 191 -3.05 -10.31 -15.38
N VAL A 192 -2.38 -10.03 -16.49
CA VAL A 192 -2.81 -9.02 -17.48
C VAL A 192 -3.41 -9.71 -18.69
N ASP A 193 -4.63 -9.32 -19.05
CA ASP A 193 -5.32 -9.83 -20.23
C ASP A 193 -4.90 -9.09 -21.51
N ASN A 194 -4.80 -7.76 -21.44
CA ASN A 194 -4.39 -6.88 -22.54
C ASN A 194 -3.15 -6.08 -22.13
N LEU A 195 -2.02 -6.34 -22.79
CA LEU A 195 -0.73 -5.69 -22.50
C LEU A 195 -0.60 -4.27 -23.04
N GLU A 196 -1.52 -3.78 -23.85
CA GLU A 196 -1.41 -2.48 -24.48
C GLU A 196 -1.29 -1.36 -23.45
N PHE A 197 -2.16 -1.37 -22.42
CA PHE A 197 -2.15 -0.38 -21.35
C PHE A 197 -0.82 -0.40 -20.58
N LEU A 198 -0.36 -1.58 -20.18
CA LEU A 198 0.86 -1.73 -19.40
C LEU A 198 2.12 -1.39 -20.21
N HIS A 199 2.13 -1.74 -21.50
CA HIS A 199 3.22 -1.41 -22.41
C HIS A 199 3.34 0.10 -22.65
N LYS A 200 2.24 0.74 -23.03
CA LYS A 200 2.20 2.18 -23.31
C LYS A 200 2.31 3.03 -22.03
N GLY A 201 1.85 2.49 -20.89
CA GLY A 201 2.01 3.11 -19.57
C GLY A 201 3.46 3.21 -19.09
N GLY A 202 4.36 2.38 -19.62
CA GLY A 202 5.81 2.50 -19.42
C GLY A 202 6.33 2.15 -18.02
N ARG A 203 5.50 1.62 -17.09
CA ARG A 203 5.90 1.27 -15.72
C ARG A 203 6.41 -0.17 -15.58
N CYS A 204 6.31 -0.97 -16.63
CA CYS A 204 6.88 -2.32 -16.68
C CYS A 204 7.75 -2.51 -17.93
N SER A 205 9.03 -2.20 -17.82
CA SER A 205 9.98 -2.31 -18.93
C SER A 205 10.11 -3.75 -19.48
N ALA A 206 9.90 -4.76 -18.61
CA ALA A 206 9.92 -6.17 -19.00
C ALA A 206 8.81 -6.52 -20.01
N VAL A 207 7.69 -5.80 -20.03
CA VAL A 207 6.62 -6.00 -21.00
C VAL A 207 7.03 -5.55 -22.40
N ALA A 208 7.81 -4.47 -22.51
CA ALA A 208 8.31 -3.98 -23.78
C ALA A 208 9.22 -5.02 -24.49
N MET A 209 9.88 -5.88 -23.73
CA MET A 209 10.76 -6.94 -24.25
C MET A 209 10.02 -8.21 -24.72
N LEU A 210 8.71 -8.32 -24.50
CA LEU A 210 7.95 -9.53 -24.86
C LEU A 210 7.72 -9.68 -26.36
N GLY A 211 7.88 -8.63 -27.18
CA GLY A 211 7.77 -8.65 -28.63
C GLY A 211 6.35 -8.90 -29.16
N ALA A 212 6.18 -9.02 -30.49
CA ALA A 212 4.88 -9.09 -31.16
C ALA A 212 4.10 -10.41 -30.96
N ASN A 213 4.74 -11.48 -30.46
CA ASN A 213 4.11 -12.79 -30.29
C ASN A 213 3.24 -12.93 -28.99
N VAL A 214 2.99 -11.83 -28.31
CA VAL A 214 2.39 -11.79 -26.97
C VAL A 214 0.87 -11.93 -26.96
N LEU A 215 0.19 -11.76 -28.10
CA LEU A 215 -1.28 -11.76 -28.22
C LEU A 215 -2.00 -13.01 -27.67
N LYS A 216 -1.29 -14.11 -27.44
CA LYS A 216 -1.84 -15.37 -26.89
C LYS A 216 -1.32 -15.71 -25.49
N LEU A 217 -0.51 -14.82 -24.89
CA LEU A 217 0.07 -15.04 -23.56
C LEU A 217 -0.66 -14.17 -22.53
N LYS A 218 -0.81 -14.71 -21.34
CA LYS A 218 -1.28 -14.00 -20.15
C LYS A 218 -0.09 -13.94 -19.17
N PRO A 219 0.69 -12.85 -19.17
CA PRO A 219 1.82 -12.77 -18.25
C PRO A 219 1.34 -12.50 -16.82
N CYS A 220 2.03 -13.14 -15.88
CA CYS A 220 2.02 -12.73 -14.49
C CYS A 220 3.06 -11.63 -14.31
N ILE A 221 2.61 -10.50 -13.80
CA ILE A 221 3.47 -9.41 -13.37
C ILE A 221 3.66 -9.53 -11.87
N GLU A 222 4.89 -9.50 -11.42
CA GLU A 222 5.26 -9.41 -10.00
C GLU A 222 5.79 -8.04 -9.67
N VAL A 223 5.45 -7.57 -8.47
CA VAL A 223 5.91 -6.32 -7.90
C VAL A 223 7.02 -6.62 -6.90
N SER A 224 8.20 -6.11 -7.15
CA SER A 224 9.35 -6.25 -6.26
C SER A 224 9.26 -5.23 -5.12
N ASN A 225 9.72 -5.61 -3.93
CA ASN A 225 9.79 -4.70 -2.78
C ASN A 225 10.94 -3.66 -2.90
N GLU A 226 11.56 -3.52 -4.06
CA GLU A 226 12.50 -2.46 -4.39
C GLU A 226 11.80 -1.30 -5.09
N GLY A 227 11.08 -0.45 -4.32
CA GLY A 227 10.33 0.68 -4.82
C GLY A 227 9.11 0.33 -5.67
N GLY A 228 8.68 -0.95 -5.67
CA GLY A 228 7.55 -1.40 -6.48
C GLY A 228 7.88 -1.71 -7.93
N LYS A 229 9.14 -1.97 -8.29
CA LYS A 229 9.51 -2.33 -9.68
C LYS A 229 8.74 -3.54 -10.15
N MET A 230 8.20 -3.46 -11.37
CA MET A 230 7.42 -4.53 -11.98
C MET A 230 8.26 -5.39 -12.93
N GLY A 231 8.07 -6.71 -12.84
CA GLY A 231 8.71 -7.69 -13.71
C GLY A 231 7.74 -8.76 -14.18
N VAL A 232 8.05 -9.40 -15.32
CA VAL A 232 7.31 -10.58 -15.81
C VAL A 232 7.93 -11.81 -15.15
N SER A 233 7.17 -12.53 -14.33
CA SER A 233 7.62 -13.76 -13.66
C SER A 233 7.27 -15.01 -14.48
N LYS A 234 6.00 -15.23 -14.76
CA LYS A 234 5.52 -16.41 -15.51
C LYS A 234 4.63 -15.96 -16.68
N LYS A 235 4.62 -16.77 -17.73
CA LYS A 235 3.80 -16.55 -18.92
C LYS A 235 2.84 -17.74 -19.07
N TYR A 236 1.55 -17.49 -18.85
CA TYR A 236 0.51 -18.49 -18.97
C TYR A 236 -0.06 -18.55 -20.40
N ARG A 237 -0.68 -19.67 -20.74
CA ARG A 237 -1.37 -19.89 -22.00
C ARG A 237 -2.73 -20.54 -21.76
N GLY A 238 -3.73 -20.10 -22.48
CA GLY A 238 -5.08 -20.65 -22.38
C GLY A 238 -6.14 -19.57 -22.22
N THR A 239 -7.33 -20.01 -21.82
CA THR A 239 -8.42 -19.10 -21.45
C THR A 239 -8.07 -18.36 -20.16
N LEU A 240 -8.59 -17.15 -19.99
CA LEU A 240 -8.30 -16.36 -18.80
C LEU A 240 -8.74 -17.09 -17.53
N ASP A 241 -9.88 -17.76 -17.55
CA ASP A 241 -10.44 -18.49 -16.40
C ASP A 241 -9.46 -19.59 -15.91
N ARG A 242 -8.98 -20.43 -16.84
CA ARG A 242 -7.97 -21.45 -16.51
C ARG A 242 -6.66 -20.84 -16.01
N VAL A 243 -6.23 -19.75 -16.61
CA VAL A 243 -4.99 -19.06 -16.21
C VAL A 243 -5.11 -18.49 -14.81
N LEU A 244 -6.26 -17.95 -14.43
CA LEU A 244 -6.51 -17.43 -13.09
C LEU A 244 -6.45 -18.55 -12.03
N GLU A 245 -7.03 -19.71 -12.29
CA GLU A 245 -6.93 -20.88 -11.39
C GLU A 245 -5.48 -21.35 -11.22
N GLU A 246 -4.74 -21.51 -12.33
CA GLU A 246 -3.34 -21.94 -12.33
C GLU A 246 -2.45 -20.89 -11.62
N TYR A 247 -2.69 -19.62 -11.84
CA TYR A 247 -1.99 -18.52 -11.19
C TYR A 247 -2.16 -18.54 -9.67
N VAL A 248 -3.38 -18.68 -9.16
CA VAL A 248 -3.63 -18.77 -7.72
C VAL A 248 -2.94 -19.99 -7.12
N ALA A 249 -3.01 -21.14 -7.78
CA ALA A 249 -2.30 -22.34 -7.35
C ALA A 249 -0.78 -22.12 -7.26
N ASP A 250 -0.18 -21.50 -8.27
CA ASP A 250 1.26 -21.19 -8.29
C ASP A 250 1.68 -20.24 -7.15
N ARG A 251 0.77 -19.34 -6.74
CA ARG A 251 1.10 -18.35 -5.69
C ARG A 251 0.90 -18.86 -4.26
N LEU A 252 -0.01 -19.80 -4.06
CA LEU A 252 -0.44 -20.21 -2.72
C LEU A 252 -0.14 -21.67 -2.37
N ALA A 253 -0.12 -22.60 -3.36
CA ALA A 253 -0.05 -24.01 -3.05
C ALA A 253 1.26 -24.40 -2.35
N GLY A 254 1.14 -25.07 -1.20
CA GLY A 254 2.28 -25.60 -0.44
C GLY A 254 3.12 -24.54 0.28
N ARG A 255 2.66 -23.30 0.35
CA ARG A 255 3.36 -22.22 1.05
C ARG A 255 2.96 -22.18 2.53
N GLU A 256 3.97 -22.01 3.41
CA GLU A 256 3.80 -21.92 4.87
C GLU A 256 4.22 -20.53 5.42
N ASP A 257 4.82 -19.71 4.58
CA ASP A 257 5.36 -18.40 4.95
C ASP A 257 4.37 -17.25 4.79
N ILE A 258 3.11 -17.52 4.44
CA ILE A 258 2.07 -16.51 4.24
C ILE A 258 1.35 -16.21 5.57
N VAL A 259 1.11 -14.92 5.84
CA VAL A 259 0.24 -14.46 6.92
C VAL A 259 -1.21 -14.65 6.46
N GLN A 260 -2.00 -15.40 7.24
CA GLN A 260 -3.33 -15.84 6.83
C GLN A 260 -4.48 -14.97 7.37
N ASP A 261 -4.17 -13.80 7.92
CA ASP A 261 -5.17 -12.87 8.42
C ASP A 261 -6.02 -12.29 7.28
N ARG A 262 -5.40 -11.93 6.15
CA ARG A 262 -6.10 -11.32 5.01
C ARG A 262 -5.38 -11.49 3.68
N ILE A 263 -6.18 -11.58 2.62
CA ILE A 263 -5.74 -11.52 1.22
C ILE A 263 -6.66 -10.61 0.42
N PHE A 264 -6.11 -9.88 -0.55
CA PHE A 264 -6.90 -9.13 -1.50
C PHE A 264 -7.00 -9.84 -2.85
N ILE A 265 -8.20 -9.79 -3.43
CA ILE A 265 -8.46 -10.01 -4.85
C ILE A 265 -8.73 -8.62 -5.43
N THR A 266 -7.78 -8.07 -6.15
CA THR A 266 -7.92 -6.73 -6.74
C THR A 266 -8.02 -6.84 -8.26
N HIS A 267 -9.00 -6.15 -8.85
CA HIS A 267 -9.26 -6.22 -10.28
C HIS A 267 -9.51 -4.85 -10.90
N SER A 268 -9.20 -4.71 -12.19
CA SER A 268 -9.42 -3.48 -12.98
C SER A 268 -10.64 -3.58 -13.90
N GLY A 269 -11.74 -4.15 -13.40
CA GLY A 269 -12.97 -4.43 -14.18
C GLY A 269 -12.91 -5.77 -14.87
N ILE A 270 -13.29 -6.82 -14.15
CA ILE A 270 -13.43 -8.21 -14.59
C ILE A 270 -14.81 -8.71 -14.18
N SER A 271 -15.29 -9.81 -14.79
CA SER A 271 -16.62 -10.34 -14.48
C SER A 271 -16.68 -11.01 -13.10
N GLU A 272 -17.85 -10.98 -12.47
CA GLU A 272 -18.10 -11.60 -11.16
C GLU A 272 -17.82 -13.11 -11.17
N GLU A 273 -18.07 -13.80 -12.30
CA GLU A 273 -17.78 -15.23 -12.46
C GLU A 273 -16.27 -15.49 -12.30
N ARG A 274 -15.42 -14.62 -12.83
CA ARG A 274 -13.96 -14.76 -12.71
C ARG A 274 -13.46 -14.44 -11.31
N ILE A 275 -14.06 -13.47 -10.64
CA ILE A 275 -13.80 -13.20 -9.23
C ILE A 275 -14.13 -14.43 -8.39
N ALA A 276 -15.27 -15.05 -8.65
CA ALA A 276 -15.69 -16.29 -7.97
C ALA A 276 -14.72 -17.46 -8.22
N ILE A 277 -14.20 -17.62 -9.45
CA ILE A 277 -13.17 -18.62 -9.78
C ILE A 277 -11.92 -18.41 -8.92
N VAL A 278 -11.42 -17.16 -8.84
CA VAL A 278 -10.23 -16.84 -8.06
C VAL A 278 -10.46 -17.06 -6.58
N LYS A 279 -11.60 -16.63 -6.04
CA LYS A 279 -11.97 -16.86 -4.64
C LYS A 279 -12.01 -18.36 -4.30
N ALA A 280 -12.68 -19.17 -5.12
CA ALA A 280 -12.73 -20.62 -4.95
C ALA A 280 -11.34 -21.28 -5.04
N ALA A 281 -10.47 -20.77 -5.94
CA ALA A 281 -9.09 -21.25 -6.04
C ALA A 281 -8.26 -20.90 -4.79
N ILE A 282 -8.43 -19.70 -4.22
CA ILE A 282 -7.78 -19.31 -2.95
C ILE A 282 -8.22 -20.26 -1.84
N GLU A 283 -9.54 -20.40 -1.62
CA GLU A 283 -10.12 -21.25 -0.57
C GLU A 283 -9.70 -22.73 -0.69
N LYS A 284 -9.44 -23.20 -1.91
CA LYS A 284 -8.93 -24.55 -2.17
C LYS A 284 -7.50 -24.77 -1.70
N HIS A 285 -6.65 -23.75 -1.80
CA HIS A 285 -5.21 -23.87 -1.54
C HIS A 285 -4.79 -23.36 -0.17
N MET A 286 -5.51 -22.36 0.38
CA MET A 286 -5.16 -21.75 1.65
C MET A 286 -6.38 -21.10 2.30
N HIS A 287 -6.49 -21.23 3.63
CA HIS A 287 -7.47 -20.48 4.41
C HIS A 287 -6.93 -19.08 4.71
N PHE A 288 -7.80 -18.07 4.58
CA PHE A 288 -7.57 -16.71 5.08
C PHE A 288 -8.76 -16.31 5.94
N ASP A 289 -8.50 -15.57 7.03
CA ASP A 289 -9.56 -15.05 7.89
C ASP A 289 -10.46 -14.08 7.13
N GLU A 290 -9.85 -13.24 6.26
CA GLU A 290 -10.57 -12.28 5.42
C GLU A 290 -10.10 -12.34 3.96
N ILE A 291 -11.05 -12.40 3.03
CA ILE A 291 -10.81 -12.24 1.58
C ILE A 291 -11.50 -10.97 1.14
N TYR A 292 -10.72 -9.90 0.91
CA TYR A 292 -11.23 -8.64 0.40
C TYR A 292 -11.24 -8.63 -1.13
N ILE A 293 -12.34 -8.16 -1.70
CA ILE A 293 -12.47 -7.95 -3.15
C ILE A 293 -12.54 -6.45 -3.38
N THR A 294 -11.60 -5.90 -4.17
CA THR A 294 -11.52 -4.47 -4.43
C THR A 294 -11.36 -4.19 -5.91
N ARG A 295 -11.81 -3.01 -6.33
CA ARG A 295 -11.60 -2.51 -7.67
C ARG A 295 -10.48 -1.49 -7.68
N ALA A 296 -9.52 -1.68 -8.58
CA ALA A 296 -8.42 -0.73 -8.81
C ALA A 296 -8.97 0.63 -9.27
N GLY A 297 -8.45 1.72 -8.69
CA GLY A 297 -8.77 3.09 -9.05
C GLY A 297 -8.30 3.47 -10.45
N CYS A 298 -8.49 4.74 -10.81
CA CYS A 298 -8.21 5.22 -12.17
C CYS A 298 -6.74 5.15 -12.53
N THR A 299 -5.86 5.51 -11.61
CA THR A 299 -4.41 5.47 -11.85
C THR A 299 -3.94 4.06 -12.17
N ILE A 300 -4.30 3.08 -11.34
CA ILE A 300 -3.92 1.68 -11.57
C ILE A 300 -4.59 1.13 -12.83
N SER A 301 -5.88 1.39 -13.03
CA SER A 301 -6.63 0.97 -14.23
C SER A 301 -6.06 1.53 -15.53
N SER A 302 -5.55 2.77 -15.50
CA SER A 302 -4.89 3.42 -16.64
C SER A 302 -3.63 2.70 -17.14
N HIS A 303 -2.95 2.01 -16.23
CA HIS A 303 -1.72 1.26 -16.56
C HIS A 303 -1.97 -0.25 -16.74
N CYS A 304 -2.94 -0.83 -16.04
CA CYS A 304 -3.19 -2.28 -16.09
C CYS A 304 -4.19 -2.69 -17.19
N GLY A 305 -5.11 -1.81 -17.54
CA GLY A 305 -6.19 -2.09 -18.50
C GLY A 305 -7.26 -3.03 -17.93
N PRO A 306 -8.36 -3.23 -18.69
CA PRO A 306 -9.47 -4.08 -18.28
C PRO A 306 -9.07 -5.56 -18.20
N ASN A 307 -9.85 -6.35 -17.44
CA ASN A 307 -9.63 -7.78 -17.19
C ASN A 307 -8.29 -8.13 -16.50
N THR A 308 -7.62 -7.17 -15.88
CA THR A 308 -6.49 -7.46 -14.99
C THR A 308 -7.02 -7.86 -13.62
N LEU A 309 -6.42 -8.91 -13.03
CA LEU A 309 -6.73 -9.36 -11.68
C LEU A 309 -5.46 -9.84 -10.99
N GLY A 310 -5.30 -9.47 -9.73
CA GLY A 310 -4.20 -9.88 -8.86
C GLY A 310 -4.65 -10.41 -7.52
N ILE A 311 -3.78 -11.19 -6.87
CA ILE A 311 -3.87 -11.51 -5.44
C ILE A 311 -2.67 -10.90 -4.72
N LEU A 312 -2.95 -10.30 -3.56
CA LEU A 312 -1.97 -9.53 -2.80
C LEU A 312 -2.08 -9.92 -1.33
N PHE A 313 -0.95 -10.24 -0.72
CA PHE A 313 -0.87 -10.76 0.64
C PHE A 313 0.48 -10.43 1.29
N VAL A 314 0.64 -10.77 2.57
CA VAL A 314 1.87 -10.49 3.34
C VAL A 314 2.55 -11.80 3.72
N ARG A 315 3.89 -11.82 3.64
CA ARG A 315 4.73 -12.92 4.17
C ARG A 315 5.07 -12.69 5.65
N ARG A 316 5.44 -13.76 6.34
CA ARG A 316 5.95 -13.72 7.72
C ARG A 316 7.34 -13.13 7.83
#